data_f916ac1bcbfe05d2a2c89fd487ca22a7
#
_entry.id   f916ac1bcbfe05d2a2c89fd487ca22a7
#
_cell.length_a   1.000
_cell.length_b   1.000
_cell.length_c   1.000
_cell.angle_alpha   90.00
_cell.angle_beta   90.00
_cell.angle_gamma   90.00
#
_symmetry.space_group_name_H-M   'P 1'
#
loop_
_entity.id
_entity.type
_entity.pdbx_description
1 polymer ?
#
loop_
_entity_poly.entity_id
_entity_poly.type
_entity_poly.pdbx_seq_one_letter_code
_entity_poly.pdbx_strand_id
1 'polypeptide(L)'
;MQTTLNAIKKHSPCESGWKKLLASLGKTKADDAPLELTHILQSNGLDDALWCLRALPEQYHKQIRLYACDVAEHVLPIFEKLFPEDKRVRSCIEAARGFANGTVSEEQLYAARAAAGDSALAAAGDSAWDAAWAAAWDSAWAAAEAAAEDAAWAAAWAARAAAWDAAGDARAAAGDAEQNYQADLFIKYFGINKGDKRMAS
;
A
#
# COMPACT_ATOMS: atom_id res chain seq x y z
N MET A 1 -3.91 -1.25 15.49
CA MET A 1 -2.45 -1.43 15.63
C MET A 1 -1.79 -0.14 16.05
N GLN A 2 -0.69 -0.24 16.77
CA GLN A 2 -0.03 0.90 17.39
C GLN A 2 1.44 1.00 16.98
N THR A 3 1.93 2.22 16.88
CA THR A 3 3.34 2.61 16.79
C THR A 3 3.65 3.63 17.89
N THR A 4 4.77 4.35 17.80
CA THR A 4 5.12 5.47 18.69
C THR A 4 5.72 6.61 17.87
N LEU A 5 5.66 7.83 18.38
CA LEU A 5 6.30 8.98 17.74
C LEU A 5 7.83 8.77 17.59
N ASN A 6 8.47 8.12 18.57
CA ASN A 6 9.90 7.82 18.47
C ASN A 6 10.21 6.79 17.38
N ALA A 7 9.35 5.79 17.18
CA ALA A 7 9.51 4.83 16.09
C ALA A 7 9.36 5.51 14.72
N ILE A 8 8.33 6.34 14.54
CA ILE A 8 8.11 7.12 13.30
C ILE A 8 9.32 8.04 13.02
N LYS A 9 9.83 8.74 14.03
CA LYS A 9 10.94 9.68 13.90
C LYS A 9 12.24 9.03 13.39
N LYS A 10 12.49 7.75 13.70
CA LYS A 10 13.65 7.00 13.22
C LYS A 10 13.71 6.89 11.69
N HIS A 11 12.57 6.98 11.03
CA HIS A 11 12.44 6.90 9.57
C HIS A 11 12.47 8.25 8.87
N SER A 12 12.82 9.35 9.58
CA SER A 12 12.97 10.70 9.01
C SER A 12 11.70 11.20 8.28
N PRO A 13 10.55 11.32 8.98
CA PRO A 13 9.32 11.82 8.39
C PRO A 13 9.48 13.21 7.78
N CYS A 14 8.69 13.54 6.77
CA CYS A 14 8.67 14.89 6.20
C CYS A 14 8.24 15.92 7.25
N GLU A 15 8.78 17.14 7.15
CA GLU A 15 8.57 18.17 8.15
C GLU A 15 7.09 18.56 8.30
N SER A 16 6.37 18.64 7.19
CA SER A 16 4.94 19.02 7.18
C SER A 16 4.07 17.97 7.86
N GLY A 17 4.19 16.70 7.45
CA GLY A 17 3.45 15.59 8.05
C GLY A 17 3.78 15.41 9.53
N TRP A 18 5.07 15.54 9.88
CA TRP A 18 5.51 15.47 11.27
C TRP A 18 4.90 16.56 12.15
N LYS A 19 4.94 17.83 11.71
CA LYS A 19 4.32 18.94 12.43
C LYS A 19 2.82 18.75 12.61
N LYS A 20 2.13 18.31 11.54
CA LYS A 20 0.70 18.04 11.56
C LYS A 20 0.34 16.95 12.58
N LEU A 21 1.11 15.86 12.60
CA LEU A 21 0.91 14.76 13.54
C LEU A 21 1.13 15.20 15.00
N LEU A 22 2.22 15.91 15.28
CA LEU A 22 2.49 16.45 16.63
C LEU A 22 1.36 17.37 17.09
N ALA A 23 0.92 18.28 16.22
CA ALA A 23 -0.16 19.22 16.53
C ALA A 23 -1.47 18.50 16.84
N SER A 24 -1.82 17.45 16.07
CA SER A 24 -3.03 16.64 16.30
C SER A 24 -3.05 15.94 17.66
N LEU A 25 -1.86 15.67 18.21
CA LEU A 25 -1.66 15.03 19.50
C LEU A 25 -1.45 16.04 20.66
N GLY A 26 -1.40 17.34 20.37
CA GLY A 26 -1.04 18.37 21.35
C GLY A 26 0.39 18.25 21.87
N LYS A 27 1.30 17.68 21.08
CA LYS A 27 2.70 17.40 21.46
C LYS A 27 3.69 18.28 20.73
N THR A 28 4.82 18.56 21.38
CA THR A 28 5.94 19.31 20.79
C THR A 28 7.18 18.45 20.56
N LYS A 29 7.21 17.25 21.13
CA LYS A 29 8.34 16.31 21.07
C LYS A 29 7.81 14.88 20.87
N ALA A 30 8.66 14.04 20.27
CA ALA A 30 8.42 12.61 20.18
C ALA A 30 8.53 11.95 21.56
N ASP A 31 7.71 10.92 21.74
CA ASP A 31 7.71 10.05 22.90
C ASP A 31 7.38 8.60 22.49
N ASP A 32 7.35 7.69 23.46
CA ASP A 32 7.02 6.28 23.26
C ASP A 32 5.58 5.95 23.69
N ALA A 33 4.70 6.96 23.83
CA ALA A 33 3.29 6.71 24.07
C ALA A 33 2.68 5.96 22.87
N PRO A 34 1.85 4.93 23.11
CA PRO A 34 1.17 4.20 22.06
C PRO A 34 0.34 5.13 21.18
N LEU A 35 0.55 5.05 19.86
CA LEU A 35 -0.14 5.84 18.85
C LEU A 35 -0.84 4.90 17.86
N GLU A 36 -2.17 5.02 17.79
CA GLU A 36 -2.97 4.24 16.85
C GLU A 36 -2.73 4.71 15.40
N LEU A 37 -2.55 3.78 14.48
CA LEU A 37 -2.42 4.11 13.05
C LEU A 37 -3.68 4.79 12.50
N THR A 38 -4.85 4.44 13.01
CA THR A 38 -6.11 5.10 12.64
C THR A 38 -6.17 6.56 13.07
N HIS A 39 -5.46 6.97 14.13
CA HIS A 39 -5.32 8.37 14.47
C HIS A 39 -4.51 9.12 13.41
N ILE A 40 -3.42 8.52 12.91
CA ILE A 40 -2.61 9.10 11.84
C ILE A 40 -3.45 9.23 10.56
N LEU A 41 -4.22 8.20 10.20
CA LEU A 41 -5.14 8.25 9.07
C LEU A 41 -6.12 9.44 9.19
N GLN A 42 -6.72 9.62 10.35
CA GLN A 42 -7.69 10.68 10.58
C GLN A 42 -7.07 12.09 10.60
N SER A 43 -5.89 12.22 11.20
CA SER A 43 -5.24 13.52 11.36
C SER A 43 -4.45 13.95 10.12
N ASN A 44 -3.75 13.04 9.50
CA ASN A 44 -2.79 13.31 8.43
C ASN A 44 -3.26 12.90 7.03
N GLY A 45 -4.13 11.90 6.96
CA GLY A 45 -4.59 11.32 5.72
C GLY A 45 -3.93 9.97 5.41
N LEU A 46 -4.34 9.37 4.28
CA LEU A 46 -3.95 8.04 3.90
C LEU A 46 -2.45 7.93 3.60
N ASP A 47 -1.88 8.88 2.86
CA ASP A 47 -0.47 8.87 2.46
C ASP A 47 0.47 8.81 3.68
N ASP A 48 0.24 9.66 4.68
CA ASP A 48 1.04 9.69 5.90
C ASP A 48 0.81 8.42 6.75
N ALA A 49 -0.41 7.90 6.78
CA ALA A 49 -0.72 6.66 7.48
C ALA A 49 -0.02 5.45 6.85
N LEU A 50 -0.03 5.34 5.54
CA LEU A 50 0.71 4.32 4.79
C LEU A 50 2.21 4.46 5.01
N TRP A 51 2.73 5.69 4.93
CA TRP A 51 4.13 5.94 5.19
C TRP A 51 4.56 5.48 6.59
N CYS A 52 3.70 5.62 7.60
CA CYS A 52 3.97 5.20 8.97
C CYS A 52 3.97 3.69 9.19
N LEU A 53 3.49 2.86 8.25
CA LEU A 53 3.54 1.39 8.35
C LEU A 53 4.97 0.88 8.52
N ARG A 54 5.98 1.58 7.99
CA ARG A 54 7.41 1.26 8.17
C ARG A 54 7.90 1.34 9.63
N ALA A 55 7.18 2.06 10.47
CA ALA A 55 7.46 2.19 11.90
C ALA A 55 6.79 1.09 12.74
N LEU A 56 6.18 0.10 12.10
CA LEU A 56 5.61 -1.07 12.77
C LEU A 56 6.68 -2.15 12.98
N PRO A 57 6.57 -2.93 14.07
CA PRO A 57 7.40 -4.11 14.28
C PRO A 57 7.25 -5.16 13.16
N GLU A 58 8.32 -5.94 12.93
CA GLU A 58 8.41 -6.98 11.89
C GLU A 58 7.26 -7.99 11.90
N GLN A 59 6.72 -8.29 13.07
CA GLN A 59 5.55 -9.19 13.22
C GLN A 59 4.33 -8.75 12.40
N TYR A 60 4.25 -7.49 11.98
CA TYR A 60 3.17 -6.94 11.16
C TYR A 60 3.47 -6.93 9.66
N HIS A 61 4.69 -7.27 9.22
CA HIS A 61 5.08 -7.27 7.80
C HIS A 61 4.17 -8.16 6.94
N LYS A 62 3.74 -9.31 7.48
CA LYS A 62 2.75 -10.15 6.77
C LYS A 62 1.45 -9.38 6.45
N GLN A 63 0.92 -8.65 7.43
CA GLN A 63 -0.34 -7.91 7.25
C GLN A 63 -0.17 -6.74 6.28
N ILE A 64 0.98 -6.05 6.34
CA ILE A 64 1.31 -4.98 5.41
C ILE A 64 1.36 -5.52 3.97
N ARG A 65 2.01 -6.67 3.75
CA ARG A 65 2.06 -7.33 2.44
C ARG A 65 0.69 -7.74 1.93
N LEU A 66 -0.16 -8.32 2.79
CA LEU A 66 -1.51 -8.71 2.41
C LEU A 66 -2.38 -7.51 2.06
N TYR A 67 -2.26 -6.41 2.81
CA TYR A 67 -2.91 -5.14 2.48
C TYR A 67 -2.49 -4.65 1.09
N ALA A 68 -1.19 -4.62 0.80
CA ALA A 68 -0.69 -4.19 -0.51
C ALA A 68 -1.18 -5.11 -1.65
N CYS A 69 -1.28 -6.42 -1.42
CA CYS A 69 -1.86 -7.34 -2.39
C CYS A 69 -3.35 -7.05 -2.66
N ASP A 70 -4.14 -6.76 -1.61
CA ASP A 70 -5.56 -6.46 -1.77
C ASP A 70 -5.78 -5.14 -2.52
N VAL A 71 -4.94 -4.12 -2.26
CA VAL A 71 -4.95 -2.85 -3.02
C VAL A 71 -4.62 -3.09 -4.49
N ALA A 72 -3.56 -3.84 -4.78
CA ALA A 72 -3.15 -4.15 -6.15
C ALA A 72 -4.21 -4.98 -6.89
N GLU A 73 -4.84 -5.94 -6.23
CA GLU A 73 -5.90 -6.76 -6.79
C GLU A 73 -7.16 -5.96 -7.11
N HIS A 74 -7.47 -4.93 -6.34
CA HIS A 74 -8.62 -4.06 -6.58
C HIS A 74 -8.52 -3.32 -7.93
N VAL A 75 -7.32 -2.85 -8.29
CA VAL A 75 -7.09 -2.11 -9.55
C VAL A 75 -6.72 -3.01 -10.73
N LEU A 76 -6.37 -4.28 -10.49
CA LEU A 76 -5.97 -5.25 -11.51
C LEU A 76 -6.99 -5.40 -12.68
N PRO A 77 -8.32 -5.34 -12.50
CA PRO A 77 -9.27 -5.43 -13.59
C PRO A 77 -9.10 -4.35 -14.66
N ILE A 78 -8.51 -3.19 -14.33
CA ILE A 78 -8.22 -2.11 -15.29
C ILE A 78 -7.19 -2.62 -16.31
N PHE A 79 -6.11 -3.25 -15.84
CA PHE A 79 -5.09 -3.85 -16.69
C PHE A 79 -5.64 -5.05 -17.48
N GLU A 80 -6.36 -5.97 -16.83
CA GLU A 80 -6.87 -7.18 -17.47
C GLU A 80 -7.91 -6.91 -18.56
N LYS A 81 -8.62 -5.78 -18.47
CA LYS A 81 -9.54 -5.34 -19.53
C LYS A 81 -8.79 -4.97 -20.81
N LEU A 82 -7.59 -4.41 -20.69
CA LEU A 82 -6.76 -4.00 -21.81
C LEU A 82 -5.91 -5.18 -22.34
N PHE A 83 -5.44 -6.05 -21.46
CA PHE A 83 -4.56 -7.18 -21.77
C PHE A 83 -5.11 -8.49 -21.19
N PRO A 84 -6.25 -9.01 -21.72
CA PRO A 84 -6.96 -10.14 -21.11
C PRO A 84 -6.17 -11.45 -21.11
N GLU A 85 -5.21 -11.62 -22.03
CA GLU A 85 -4.37 -12.83 -22.13
C GLU A 85 -3.09 -12.73 -21.28
N ASP A 86 -2.73 -11.54 -20.80
CA ASP A 86 -1.54 -11.36 -19.99
C ASP A 86 -1.84 -11.57 -18.50
N LYS A 87 -1.39 -12.69 -17.97
CA LYS A 87 -1.61 -13.09 -16.56
C LYS A 87 -0.41 -12.80 -15.65
N ARG A 88 0.67 -12.21 -16.18
CA ARG A 88 1.91 -12.01 -15.42
C ARG A 88 1.71 -11.10 -14.21
N VAL A 89 0.90 -10.03 -14.35
CA VAL A 89 0.58 -9.12 -13.24
C VAL A 89 -0.22 -9.85 -12.15
N ARG A 90 -1.26 -10.59 -12.54
CA ARG A 90 -2.03 -11.42 -11.59
C ARG A 90 -1.14 -12.43 -10.87
N SER A 91 -0.32 -13.15 -11.60
CA SER A 91 0.61 -14.15 -11.02
C SER A 91 1.60 -13.51 -10.04
N CYS A 92 2.01 -12.26 -10.28
CA CYS A 92 2.86 -11.53 -9.34
C CYS A 92 2.13 -11.22 -8.02
N ILE A 93 0.88 -10.77 -8.07
CA ILE A 93 0.05 -10.52 -6.87
C ILE A 93 -0.18 -11.82 -6.10
N GLU A 94 -0.49 -12.92 -6.79
CA GLU A 94 -0.65 -14.24 -6.18
C GLU A 94 0.65 -14.73 -5.53
N ALA A 95 1.81 -14.54 -6.18
CA ALA A 95 3.11 -14.87 -5.63
C ALA A 95 3.43 -14.04 -4.38
N ALA A 96 3.13 -12.74 -4.39
CA ALA A 96 3.33 -11.86 -3.23
C ALA A 96 2.44 -12.28 -2.05
N ARG A 97 1.17 -12.65 -2.32
CA ARG A 97 0.25 -13.19 -1.32
C ARG A 97 0.73 -14.54 -0.78
N GLY A 98 1.22 -15.42 -1.65
CA GLY A 98 1.82 -16.69 -1.29
C GLY A 98 3.07 -16.53 -0.43
N PHE A 99 3.94 -15.60 -0.78
CA PHE A 99 5.12 -15.24 0.02
C PHE A 99 4.74 -14.73 1.41
N ALA A 100 3.77 -13.82 1.50
CA ALA A 100 3.25 -13.36 2.78
C ALA A 100 2.69 -14.49 3.65
N ASN A 101 2.17 -15.55 3.05
CA ASN A 101 1.66 -16.73 3.73
C ASN A 101 2.70 -17.84 3.93
N GLY A 102 3.94 -17.67 3.44
CA GLY A 102 5.01 -18.66 3.56
C GLY A 102 4.87 -19.85 2.61
N THR A 103 4.07 -19.74 1.55
CA THR A 103 3.85 -20.81 0.54
C THR A 103 4.65 -20.61 -0.74
N VAL A 104 5.26 -19.43 -0.93
CA VAL A 104 6.08 -19.06 -2.08
C VAL A 104 7.44 -18.60 -1.56
N SER A 105 8.53 -19.00 -2.20
CA SER A 105 9.88 -18.56 -1.84
C SER A 105 10.17 -17.15 -2.34
N GLU A 106 11.21 -16.51 -1.80
CA GLU A 106 11.69 -15.21 -2.25
C GLU A 106 12.12 -15.24 -3.73
N GLU A 107 12.77 -16.33 -4.17
CA GLU A 107 13.17 -16.51 -5.56
C GLU A 107 11.97 -16.57 -6.52
N GLN A 108 10.91 -17.29 -6.11
CA GLN A 108 9.67 -17.37 -6.89
C GLN A 108 8.96 -16.00 -6.96
N LEU A 109 8.94 -15.26 -5.85
CA LEU A 109 8.41 -13.90 -5.82
C LEU A 109 9.22 -12.99 -6.75
N TYR A 110 10.54 -13.06 -6.70
CA TYR A 110 11.41 -12.27 -7.58
C TYR A 110 11.19 -12.58 -9.06
N ALA A 111 11.07 -13.86 -9.42
CA ALA A 111 10.78 -14.27 -10.79
C ALA A 111 9.42 -13.75 -11.28
N ALA A 112 8.39 -13.83 -10.44
CA ALA A 112 7.06 -13.31 -10.76
C ALA A 112 7.07 -11.78 -10.95
N ARG A 113 7.83 -11.07 -10.12
CA ARG A 113 8.06 -9.62 -10.23
C ARG A 113 8.72 -9.25 -11.56
N ALA A 114 9.80 -9.95 -11.93
CA ALA A 114 10.48 -9.71 -13.20
C ALA A 114 9.54 -9.89 -14.40
N ALA A 115 8.75 -10.99 -14.41
CA ALA A 115 7.79 -11.26 -15.46
C ALA A 115 6.68 -10.19 -15.55
N ALA A 116 6.22 -9.66 -14.43
CA ALA A 116 5.24 -8.57 -14.39
C ALA A 116 5.84 -7.24 -14.87
N GLY A 117 7.12 -6.97 -14.56
CA GLY A 117 7.86 -5.84 -15.09
C GLY A 117 8.01 -5.90 -16.62
N ASP A 118 8.32 -7.08 -17.16
CA ASP A 118 8.37 -7.31 -18.61
C ASP A 118 6.99 -7.11 -19.27
N SER A 119 5.91 -7.49 -18.59
CA SER A 119 4.54 -7.22 -19.02
C SER A 119 4.26 -5.72 -19.12
N ALA A 120 4.64 -4.96 -18.10
CA ALA A 120 4.48 -3.50 -18.08
C ALA A 120 5.26 -2.83 -19.22
N LEU A 121 6.50 -3.27 -19.46
CA LEU A 121 7.33 -2.75 -20.56
C LEU A 121 6.78 -3.11 -21.95
N ALA A 122 6.21 -4.32 -22.11
CA ALA A 122 5.57 -4.72 -23.37
C ALA A 122 4.29 -3.91 -23.65
N ALA A 123 3.48 -3.70 -22.60
CA ALA A 123 2.31 -2.83 -22.68
C ALA A 123 2.66 -1.37 -23.01
N ALA A 124 3.87 -0.95 -22.65
CA ALA A 124 4.40 0.38 -22.90
C ALA A 124 4.66 0.73 -24.37
N GLY A 125 4.70 -0.25 -25.26
CA GLY A 125 4.95 -0.06 -26.69
C GLY A 125 3.73 0.39 -27.52
N ASP A 126 2.51 0.36 -26.95
CA ASP A 126 1.28 0.71 -27.65
C ASP A 126 0.65 1.98 -27.07
N SER A 127 -0.18 2.68 -27.87
CA SER A 127 -0.82 3.97 -27.53
C SER A 127 -1.84 3.93 -26.36
N ALA A 128 -2.02 2.77 -25.72
CA ALA A 128 -2.73 2.57 -24.46
C ALA A 128 -1.82 2.71 -23.22
N TRP A 129 -0.66 3.30 -23.41
CA TRP A 129 0.52 3.26 -22.54
C TRP A 129 0.28 3.74 -21.10
N ASP A 130 -0.40 4.87 -20.93
CA ASP A 130 -0.45 5.53 -19.61
C ASP A 130 -1.25 4.74 -18.57
N ALA A 131 -2.43 4.22 -18.93
CA ALA A 131 -3.30 3.52 -17.98
C ALA A 131 -2.83 2.09 -17.69
N ALA A 132 -2.39 1.37 -18.72
CA ALA A 132 -1.92 0.00 -18.56
C ALA A 132 -0.56 -0.09 -17.87
N TRP A 133 0.33 0.85 -18.17
CA TRP A 133 1.64 0.94 -17.53
C TRP A 133 1.52 1.27 -16.05
N ALA A 134 0.68 2.26 -15.70
CA ALA A 134 0.40 2.59 -14.31
C ALA A 134 -0.17 1.38 -13.57
N ALA A 135 -1.24 0.75 -14.09
CA ALA A 135 -1.87 -0.39 -13.41
C ALA A 135 -0.96 -1.61 -13.29
N ALA A 136 -0.21 -1.96 -14.35
CA ALA A 136 0.69 -3.12 -14.33
C ALA A 136 1.94 -2.88 -13.47
N TRP A 137 2.57 -1.72 -13.63
CA TRP A 137 3.75 -1.36 -12.85
C TRP A 137 3.43 -1.23 -11.37
N ASP A 138 2.36 -0.50 -11.04
CA ASP A 138 2.00 -0.25 -9.65
C ASP A 138 1.47 -1.51 -8.96
N SER A 139 0.71 -2.36 -9.66
CA SER A 139 0.27 -3.65 -9.11
C SER A 139 1.44 -4.59 -8.86
N ALA A 140 2.36 -4.70 -9.83
CA ALA A 140 3.55 -5.54 -9.71
C ALA A 140 4.53 -4.99 -8.68
N TRP A 141 4.71 -3.67 -8.65
CA TRP A 141 5.57 -2.98 -7.70
C TRP A 141 5.00 -3.07 -6.28
N ALA A 142 3.69 -2.77 -6.09
CA ALA A 142 3.04 -2.90 -4.79
C ALA A 142 3.12 -4.34 -4.24
N ALA A 143 2.87 -5.34 -5.10
CA ALA A 143 2.94 -6.74 -4.69
C ALA A 143 4.39 -7.20 -4.37
N ALA A 144 5.38 -6.71 -5.10
CA ALA A 144 6.76 -7.14 -4.96
C ALA A 144 7.52 -6.37 -3.88
N GLU A 145 7.30 -5.06 -3.74
CA GLU A 145 7.88 -4.27 -2.65
C GLU A 145 7.17 -4.47 -1.31
N ALA A 146 5.96 -5.04 -1.30
CA ALA A 146 5.37 -5.57 -0.08
C ALA A 146 6.27 -6.62 0.62
N ALA A 147 7.28 -7.13 -0.07
CA ALA A 147 8.30 -8.02 0.50
C ALA A 147 9.47 -7.26 1.16
N ALA A 148 9.65 -5.96 0.88
CA ALA A 148 10.71 -5.12 1.43
C ALA A 148 10.11 -3.99 2.30
N GLU A 149 10.96 -3.24 2.99
CA GLU A 149 10.58 -2.19 3.96
C GLU A 149 9.69 -1.05 3.41
N ASP A 150 9.43 -1.01 2.09
CA ASP A 150 8.71 0.04 1.37
C ASP A 150 7.27 -0.31 0.94
N ALA A 151 6.63 -1.31 1.55
CA ALA A 151 5.25 -1.73 1.23
C ALA A 151 4.22 -0.58 1.29
N ALA A 152 4.42 0.35 2.22
CA ALA A 152 3.56 1.52 2.36
C ALA A 152 3.69 2.50 1.19
N TRP A 153 4.88 2.60 0.61
CA TRP A 153 5.15 3.49 -0.53
C TRP A 153 4.53 2.97 -1.82
N ALA A 154 4.63 1.66 -2.03
CA ALA A 154 4.05 0.99 -3.18
C ALA A 154 2.51 1.09 -3.20
N ALA A 155 1.85 0.90 -2.05
CA ALA A 155 0.41 1.04 -1.94
C ALA A 155 -0.07 2.48 -2.23
N ALA A 156 0.66 3.51 -1.75
CA ALA A 156 0.36 4.91 -2.04
C ALA A 156 0.59 5.26 -3.53
N TRP A 157 1.57 4.66 -4.19
CA TRP A 157 1.82 4.85 -5.62
C TRP A 157 0.79 4.15 -6.50
N ALA A 158 0.36 2.93 -6.15
CA ALA A 158 -0.71 2.24 -6.87
C ALA A 158 -2.02 3.04 -6.85
N ALA A 159 -2.37 3.61 -5.69
CA ALA A 159 -3.52 4.51 -5.57
C ALA A 159 -3.41 5.76 -6.44
N ARG A 160 -2.23 6.35 -6.48
CA ARG A 160 -1.98 7.57 -7.22
C ARG A 160 -1.99 7.37 -8.73
N ALA A 161 -1.47 6.25 -9.20
CA ALA A 161 -1.46 5.92 -10.62
C ALA A 161 -2.86 5.52 -11.12
N ALA A 162 -3.60 4.69 -10.38
CA ALA A 162 -5.00 4.40 -10.69
C ALA A 162 -5.88 5.67 -10.70
N ALA A 163 -5.55 6.65 -9.85
CA ALA A 163 -6.21 7.95 -9.85
C ALA A 163 -5.84 8.82 -11.06
N TRP A 164 -4.64 8.64 -11.64
CA TRP A 164 -4.15 9.54 -12.70
C TRP A 164 -4.74 9.26 -14.08
N ASP A 165 -5.17 8.03 -14.35
CA ASP A 165 -5.55 7.57 -15.69
C ASP A 165 -7.02 7.70 -16.07
N ALA A 166 -7.88 8.08 -15.15
CA ALA A 166 -9.26 8.39 -15.48
C ALA A 166 -9.38 9.85 -15.95
N ALA A 167 -9.66 10.08 -17.24
CA ALA A 167 -9.66 11.41 -17.86
C ALA A 167 -10.68 12.40 -17.26
N GLY A 168 -10.27 13.67 -17.05
CA GLY A 168 -11.15 14.79 -16.72
C GLY A 168 -11.82 14.73 -15.35
N ASP A 169 -13.11 15.14 -15.26
CA ASP A 169 -13.89 15.19 -14.02
C ASP A 169 -14.16 13.79 -13.42
N ALA A 170 -14.17 12.75 -14.26
CA ALA A 170 -14.25 11.36 -13.82
C ALA A 170 -12.96 10.90 -13.08
N ARG A 171 -11.84 11.56 -13.35
CA ARG A 171 -10.53 11.29 -12.73
C ARG A 171 -10.51 11.61 -11.22
N ALA A 172 -11.07 12.76 -10.83
CA ALA A 172 -11.15 13.15 -9.41
C ALA A 172 -12.07 12.19 -8.64
N ALA A 173 -13.24 11.86 -9.18
CA ALA A 173 -14.19 10.98 -8.53
C ALA A 173 -13.68 9.53 -8.40
N ALA A 174 -12.93 9.03 -9.41
CA ALA A 174 -12.32 7.70 -9.35
C ALA A 174 -11.16 7.66 -8.35
N GLY A 175 -10.35 8.73 -8.29
CA GLY A 175 -9.28 8.88 -7.31
C GLY A 175 -9.81 8.93 -5.88
N ASP A 176 -10.87 9.70 -5.63
CA ASP A 176 -11.52 9.78 -4.33
C ASP A 176 -12.13 8.43 -3.92
N ALA A 177 -12.74 7.71 -4.86
CA ALA A 177 -13.32 6.39 -4.61
C ALA A 177 -12.23 5.36 -4.24
N GLU A 178 -11.09 5.37 -4.94
CA GLU A 178 -9.96 4.49 -4.66
C GLU A 178 -9.31 4.84 -3.31
N GLN A 179 -9.10 6.11 -3.02
CA GLN A 179 -8.57 6.54 -1.72
C GLN A 179 -9.50 6.14 -0.57
N ASN A 180 -10.82 6.26 -0.74
CA ASN A 180 -11.79 5.81 0.25
C ASN A 180 -11.74 4.29 0.44
N TYR A 181 -11.69 3.51 -0.65
CA TYR A 181 -11.52 2.06 -0.59
C TYR A 181 -10.26 1.67 0.18
N GLN A 182 -9.12 2.30 -0.12
CA GLN A 182 -7.86 2.03 0.56
C GLN A 182 -7.88 2.45 2.03
N ALA A 183 -8.53 3.56 2.38
CA ALA A 183 -8.69 3.99 3.75
C ALA A 183 -9.56 3.00 4.55
N ASP A 184 -10.65 2.51 3.98
CA ASP A 184 -11.50 1.49 4.59
C ASP A 184 -10.74 0.17 4.77
N LEU A 185 -9.98 -0.22 3.76
CA LEU A 185 -9.12 -1.39 3.82
C LEU A 185 -8.02 -1.22 4.88
N PHE A 186 -7.42 -0.03 4.99
CA PHE A 186 -6.44 0.30 6.01
C PHE A 186 -7.03 0.13 7.42
N ILE A 187 -8.25 0.62 7.65
CA ILE A 187 -8.94 0.45 8.92
C ILE A 187 -9.20 -1.03 9.22
N LYS A 188 -9.59 -1.82 8.20
CA LYS A 188 -9.79 -3.26 8.34
C LYS A 188 -8.51 -3.99 8.76
N TYR A 189 -7.37 -3.65 8.18
CA TYR A 189 -6.09 -4.30 8.44
C TYR A 189 -5.41 -3.80 9.73
N PHE A 190 -5.45 -2.49 9.99
CA PHE A 190 -4.64 -1.83 11.01
C PHE A 190 -5.45 -1.15 12.12
N GLY A 191 -6.76 -1.12 12.00
CA GLY A 191 -7.67 -0.61 13.04
C GLY A 191 -7.70 -1.50 14.28
N ILE A 192 -8.32 -0.98 15.33
CA ILE A 192 -8.52 -1.74 16.57
C ILE A 192 -9.62 -2.78 16.32
N ASN A 193 -9.27 -4.05 16.32
CA ASN A 193 -10.26 -5.11 16.47
C ASN A 193 -10.82 -5.05 17.90
N LYS A 194 -12.08 -4.62 18.07
CA LYS A 194 -12.74 -4.57 19.38
C LYS A 194 -12.82 -5.95 20.09
N GLY A 195 -12.39 -7.03 19.40
CA GLY A 195 -12.29 -8.38 19.95
C GLY A 195 -11.00 -8.70 20.70
N ASP A 196 -9.93 -7.93 20.52
CA ASP A 196 -8.60 -8.24 21.07
C ASP A 196 -8.38 -7.77 22.53
N LYS A 197 -9.43 -7.23 23.17
CA LYS A 197 -9.37 -6.84 24.59
C LYS A 197 -9.27 -8.01 25.58
N ARG A 198 -9.14 -9.27 25.11
CA ARG A 198 -9.09 -10.46 25.96
C ARG A 198 -7.70 -11.04 26.26
N MET A 199 -6.61 -10.41 25.78
CA MET A 199 -5.25 -10.88 26.04
C MET A 199 -4.35 -9.91 26.82
N ALA A 200 -4.94 -8.93 27.50
CA ALA A 200 -4.21 -8.02 28.39
C ALA A 200 -4.82 -8.06 29.79
N SER A 201 -4.88 -9.25 30.39
CA SER A 201 -5.17 -9.45 31.82
C SER A 201 -4.30 -10.58 32.36
#